data_99dd57b57be56975bac9f0bf38120b30
#
_entry.id   99dd57b57be56975bac9f0bf38120b30
#
_cell.length_a   1.000
_cell.length_b   1.000
_cell.length_c   1.000
_cell.angle_alpha   90.00
_cell.angle_beta   90.00
_cell.angle_gamma   90.00
#
_symmetry.space_group_name_H-M   'P 1'
#
loop_
_entity.id
_entity.type
_entity.pdbx_description
1 polymer ?
#
loop_
_entity_poly.entity_id
_entity_poly.type
_entity_poly.pdbx_seq_one_letter_code
_entity_poly.pdbx_strand_id
1 'polypeptide(L)'
;LEYIDAYISLTAKANRRINSGSKILDIIVNSKFGEAKAKNIDFTCDVGYVGDTGITDIDMCALMANLLDNAIEACERIEGERAWISLKIVRRNDMLLIKLGNSIAAADALKRDFFQSKKDKQKIHGWGMKSVEKVLKKYDGSKEHYIGDKEFEIFINIPIEEISEDKNIQLEDRK
;
A
#
# COMPACT_ATOMS: atom_id res chain seq x y z
N LEU A 1 -12.73 14.39 32.09
CA LEU A 1 -11.37 14.31 31.51
C LEU A 1 -11.22 13.11 30.59
N GLU A 2 -11.64 11.89 30.97
CA GLU A 2 -11.56 10.66 30.13
C GLU A 2 -12.26 10.76 28.77
N TYR A 3 -13.36 11.52 28.67
CA TYR A 3 -14.10 11.71 27.40
C TYR A 3 -13.32 12.58 26.40
N ILE A 4 -12.56 13.54 26.89
CA ILE A 4 -11.74 14.44 26.06
C ILE A 4 -10.50 13.68 25.55
N ASP A 5 -9.89 12.85 26.40
CA ASP A 5 -8.73 12.03 26.01
C ASP A 5 -9.12 10.93 25.00
N ALA A 6 -10.30 10.33 25.15
CA ALA A 6 -10.87 9.41 24.17
C ALA A 6 -11.17 10.10 22.83
N TYR A 7 -11.72 11.33 22.86
CA TYR A 7 -12.00 12.12 21.66
C TYR A 7 -10.72 12.58 20.96
N ILE A 8 -9.72 13.02 21.73
CA ILE A 8 -8.39 13.39 21.21
C ILE A 8 -7.68 12.18 20.62
N SER A 9 -7.77 11.01 21.26
CA SER A 9 -7.17 9.78 20.73
C SER A 9 -7.87 9.28 19.46
N LEU A 10 -9.19 9.44 19.35
CA LEU A 10 -9.97 9.14 18.15
C LEU A 10 -9.66 10.11 16.99
N THR A 11 -9.55 11.42 17.30
CA THR A 11 -9.22 12.44 16.30
C THR A 11 -7.75 12.40 15.91
N ALA A 12 -6.85 12.07 16.84
CA ALA A 12 -5.42 11.86 16.54
C ALA A 12 -5.17 10.61 15.69
N LYS A 13 -5.94 9.52 15.88
CA LYS A 13 -5.92 8.36 14.99
C LYS A 13 -6.49 8.69 13.59
N ALA A 14 -7.51 9.55 13.53
CA ALA A 14 -8.13 9.97 12.25
C ALA A 14 -7.28 10.98 11.47
N ASN A 15 -6.32 11.65 12.11
CA ASN A 15 -5.49 12.71 11.52
C ASN A 15 -3.99 12.38 11.52
N ARG A 16 -3.62 11.10 11.65
CA ARG A 16 -2.22 10.69 11.59
C ARG A 16 -1.72 10.91 10.17
N ARG A 17 -1.15 12.09 9.91
CA ARG A 17 -0.37 12.32 8.69
C ARG A 17 0.77 11.33 8.68
N ILE A 18 0.80 10.49 7.66
CA ILE A 18 1.89 9.57 7.43
C ILE A 18 3.14 10.41 7.18
N ASN A 19 4.23 10.05 7.80
CA ASN A 19 5.55 10.63 7.59
C ASN A 19 6.55 9.50 7.36
N SER A 20 6.52 8.98 6.14
CA SER A 20 7.40 7.87 5.73
C SER A 20 8.82 8.31 5.37
N GLY A 21 9.06 9.62 5.24
CA GLY A 21 10.29 10.17 4.65
C GLY A 21 10.27 10.22 3.12
N SER A 22 9.24 9.66 2.47
CA SER A 22 8.99 9.77 1.04
C SER A 22 7.73 10.62 0.80
N LYS A 23 7.89 11.82 0.26
CA LYS A 23 6.76 12.75 0.01
C LYS A 23 5.70 12.14 -0.90
N ILE A 24 6.12 11.42 -1.94
CA ILE A 24 5.19 10.82 -2.90
C ILE A 24 4.38 9.69 -2.25
N LEU A 25 5.01 8.86 -1.44
CA LEU A 25 4.34 7.80 -0.70
C LEU A 25 3.30 8.38 0.26
N ASP A 26 3.66 9.42 1.01
CA ASP A 26 2.77 10.10 1.95
C ASP A 26 1.54 10.69 1.24
N ILE A 27 1.75 11.35 0.08
CA ILE A 27 0.67 11.94 -0.72
C ILE A 27 -0.30 10.84 -1.19
N ILE A 28 0.23 9.77 -1.77
CA ILE A 28 -0.61 8.70 -2.35
C ILE A 28 -1.42 8.01 -1.25
N VAL A 29 -0.77 7.59 -0.17
CA VAL A 29 -1.45 6.86 0.91
C VAL A 29 -2.50 7.73 1.59
N ASN A 30 -2.20 9.01 1.87
CA ASN A 30 -3.18 9.92 2.46
C ASN A 30 -4.36 10.19 1.50
N SER A 31 -4.12 10.34 0.21
CA SER A 31 -5.17 10.51 -0.80
C SER A 31 -6.10 9.29 -0.85
N LYS A 32 -5.54 8.08 -0.90
CA LYS A 32 -6.30 6.83 -0.95
C LYS A 32 -7.01 6.51 0.37
N PHE A 33 -6.43 6.89 1.49
CA PHE A 33 -7.10 6.85 2.79
C PHE A 33 -8.37 7.72 2.80
N GLY A 34 -8.27 8.96 2.28
CA GLY A 34 -9.42 9.86 2.15
C GLY A 34 -10.50 9.30 1.23
N GLU A 35 -10.12 8.71 0.09
CA GLU A 35 -11.02 8.05 -0.86
C GLU A 35 -11.75 6.86 -0.23
N ALA A 36 -11.03 5.96 0.42
CA ALA A 36 -11.59 4.80 1.12
C ALA A 36 -12.60 5.23 2.20
N LYS A 37 -12.25 6.26 2.98
CA LYS A 37 -13.14 6.82 4.00
C LYS A 37 -14.44 7.39 3.39
N ALA A 38 -14.36 8.09 2.27
CA ALA A 38 -15.53 8.62 1.56
C ALA A 38 -16.46 7.51 1.05
N LYS A 39 -15.92 6.31 0.80
CA LYS A 39 -16.63 5.10 0.38
C LYS A 39 -17.04 4.18 1.55
N ASN A 40 -16.92 4.65 2.80
CA ASN A 40 -17.18 3.87 4.02
C ASN A 40 -16.37 2.57 4.15
N ILE A 41 -15.17 2.53 3.59
CA ILE A 41 -14.21 1.43 3.72
C ILE A 41 -13.35 1.70 4.96
N ASP A 42 -13.21 0.70 5.83
CA ASP A 42 -12.37 0.77 7.01
C ASP A 42 -10.91 0.61 6.61
N PHE A 43 -10.15 1.71 6.58
CA PHE A 43 -8.75 1.67 6.15
C PHE A 43 -7.80 1.84 7.34
N THR A 44 -7.07 0.79 7.67
CA THR A 44 -5.97 0.82 8.65
C THR A 44 -4.63 0.94 7.94
N CYS A 45 -3.73 1.75 8.51
CA CYS A 45 -2.46 2.09 7.88
C CYS A 45 -1.35 2.12 8.93
N ASP A 46 -0.31 1.32 8.73
CA ASP A 46 0.92 1.26 9.52
C ASP A 46 2.11 1.46 8.59
N VAL A 47 2.53 2.71 8.40
CA VAL A 47 3.65 3.09 7.53
C VAL A 47 4.79 3.61 8.39
N GLY A 48 5.88 2.85 8.42
CA GLY A 48 7.12 3.24 9.07
C GLY A 48 7.92 4.25 8.25
N TYR A 49 8.99 4.76 8.85
CA TYR A 49 9.94 5.59 8.11
C TYR A 49 10.71 4.72 7.10
N VAL A 50 10.67 5.09 5.83
CA VAL A 50 11.36 4.39 4.74
C VAL A 50 12.51 5.22 4.15
N GLY A 51 12.46 6.55 4.30
CA GLY A 51 13.47 7.46 3.79
C GLY A 51 13.62 7.41 2.27
N ASP A 52 14.85 7.64 1.81
CA ASP A 52 15.19 7.45 0.40
C ASP A 52 15.27 5.94 0.09
N THR A 53 14.48 5.50 -0.88
CA THR A 53 14.40 4.10 -1.31
C THR A 53 15.10 3.84 -2.65
N GLY A 54 15.61 4.89 -3.31
CA GLY A 54 16.10 4.80 -4.69
C GLY A 54 15.00 4.54 -5.74
N ILE A 55 13.76 4.33 -5.32
CA ILE A 55 12.60 4.17 -6.22
C ILE A 55 12.15 5.56 -6.67
N THR A 56 12.06 5.79 -7.99
CA THR A 56 11.60 7.09 -8.51
C THR A 56 10.17 7.38 -8.08
N ASP A 57 9.81 8.68 -7.95
CA ASP A 57 8.46 9.12 -7.60
C ASP A 57 7.39 8.55 -8.55
N ILE A 58 7.71 8.47 -9.85
CA ILE A 58 6.82 7.91 -10.88
C ILE A 58 6.56 6.44 -10.64
N ASP A 59 7.60 5.67 -10.33
CA ASP A 59 7.47 4.23 -10.09
C ASP A 59 6.79 3.94 -8.75
N MET A 60 7.10 4.71 -7.70
CA MET A 60 6.41 4.62 -6.42
C MET A 60 4.92 4.95 -6.57
N CYS A 61 4.59 5.98 -7.35
CA CYS A 61 3.22 6.33 -7.68
C CYS A 61 2.53 5.20 -8.44
N ALA A 62 3.17 4.67 -9.50
CA ALA A 62 2.61 3.57 -10.28
C ALA A 62 2.40 2.30 -9.44
N LEU A 63 3.32 2.00 -8.53
CA LEU A 63 3.20 0.85 -7.64
C LEU A 63 2.04 1.02 -6.65
N MET A 64 2.09 2.09 -5.84
CA MET A 64 1.18 2.26 -4.72
C MET A 64 -0.24 2.62 -5.15
N ALA A 65 -0.40 3.49 -6.17
CA ALA A 65 -1.73 3.85 -6.65
C ALA A 65 -2.45 2.62 -7.21
N ASN A 66 -1.78 1.82 -8.07
CA ASN A 66 -2.42 0.62 -8.62
C ASN A 66 -2.77 -0.43 -7.55
N LEU A 67 -1.93 -0.62 -6.55
CA LEU A 67 -2.22 -1.55 -5.45
C LEU A 67 -3.45 -1.09 -4.64
N LEU A 68 -3.50 0.18 -4.27
CA LEU A 68 -4.57 0.73 -3.45
C LEU A 68 -5.87 0.89 -4.24
N ASP A 69 -5.82 1.25 -5.53
CA ASP A 69 -6.99 1.27 -6.41
C ASP A 69 -7.63 -0.11 -6.51
N ASN A 70 -6.83 -1.15 -6.74
CA ASN A 70 -7.33 -2.52 -6.79
C ASN A 70 -8.00 -2.94 -5.48
N ALA A 71 -7.44 -2.55 -4.32
CA ALA A 71 -8.02 -2.84 -3.02
C ALA A 71 -9.35 -2.10 -2.81
N ILE A 72 -9.43 -0.82 -3.16
CA ILE A 72 -10.64 0.00 -3.07
C ILE A 72 -11.73 -0.57 -3.98
N GLU A 73 -11.42 -0.85 -5.25
CA GLU A 73 -12.35 -1.43 -6.21
C GLU A 73 -12.89 -2.80 -5.77
N ALA A 74 -12.04 -3.62 -5.13
CA ALA A 74 -12.48 -4.90 -4.58
C ALA A 74 -13.47 -4.71 -3.43
N CYS A 75 -13.20 -3.76 -2.54
CA CYS A 75 -14.06 -3.40 -1.41
C CYS A 75 -15.41 -2.84 -1.87
N GLU A 76 -15.47 -2.05 -2.95
CA GLU A 76 -16.70 -1.48 -3.49
C GLU A 76 -17.70 -2.54 -4.00
N ARG A 77 -17.24 -3.76 -4.28
CA ARG A 77 -18.10 -4.87 -4.70
C ARG A 77 -18.71 -5.66 -3.55
N ILE A 78 -18.41 -5.29 -2.31
CA ILE A 78 -18.92 -5.96 -1.13
C ILE A 78 -20.26 -5.36 -0.75
N GLU A 79 -21.29 -6.19 -0.68
CA GLU A 79 -22.64 -5.82 -0.26
C GLU A 79 -22.95 -6.41 1.12
N GLY A 80 -23.63 -5.64 1.97
CA GLY A 80 -24.16 -6.11 3.25
C GLY A 80 -23.14 -6.30 4.38
N GLU A 81 -21.85 -6.16 4.11
CA GLU A 81 -20.77 -6.28 5.12
C GLU A 81 -19.87 -5.04 5.07
N ARG A 82 -19.16 -4.80 6.17
CA ARG A 82 -18.20 -3.70 6.24
C ARG A 82 -16.90 -4.09 5.54
N ALA A 83 -16.56 -3.37 4.47
CA ALA A 83 -15.32 -3.58 3.74
C ALA A 83 -14.13 -2.98 4.50
N TRP A 84 -12.96 -3.59 4.36
CA TRP A 84 -11.75 -3.14 5.01
C TRP A 84 -10.51 -3.23 4.10
N ILE A 85 -9.53 -2.34 4.36
CA ILE A 85 -8.19 -2.34 3.78
C ILE A 85 -7.19 -2.23 4.93
N SER A 86 -6.10 -2.98 4.86
CA SER A 86 -4.97 -2.91 5.79
C SER A 86 -3.68 -2.75 5.02
N LEU A 87 -2.96 -1.65 5.23
CA LEU A 87 -1.68 -1.35 4.61
C LEU A 87 -0.58 -1.34 5.68
N LYS A 88 0.48 -2.09 5.45
CA LYS A 88 1.71 -2.01 6.23
C LYS A 88 2.90 -1.83 5.32
N ILE A 89 3.73 -0.81 5.61
CA ILE A 89 4.98 -0.54 4.88
C ILE A 89 6.10 -0.39 5.88
N VAL A 90 7.16 -1.16 5.70
CA VAL A 90 8.31 -1.18 6.59
C VAL A 90 9.60 -1.25 5.77
N ARG A 91 10.59 -0.44 6.14
CA ARG A 91 11.97 -0.62 5.70
C ARG A 91 12.68 -1.53 6.70
N ARG A 92 13.34 -2.55 6.20
CA ARG A 92 14.26 -3.40 6.99
C ARG A 92 15.57 -3.54 6.24
N ASN A 93 16.61 -2.92 6.78
CA ASN A 93 17.93 -2.85 6.15
C ASN A 93 17.83 -2.34 4.70
N ASP A 94 18.21 -3.15 3.75
CA ASP A 94 18.21 -2.96 2.30
C ASP A 94 16.90 -3.43 1.61
N MET A 95 15.80 -3.58 2.37
CA MET A 95 14.53 -4.06 1.85
C MET A 95 13.38 -3.12 2.18
N LEU A 96 12.58 -2.78 1.19
CA LEU A 96 11.25 -2.20 1.35
C LEU A 96 10.21 -3.32 1.33
N LEU A 97 9.47 -3.47 2.42
CA LEU A 97 8.44 -4.48 2.60
C LEU A 97 7.08 -3.82 2.60
N ILE A 98 6.17 -4.28 1.73
CA ILE A 98 4.80 -3.79 1.64
C ILE A 98 3.87 -4.99 1.81
N LYS A 99 2.97 -4.91 2.78
CA LYS A 99 1.85 -5.82 2.94
C LYS A 99 0.56 -5.02 2.75
N LEU A 100 -0.27 -5.44 1.80
CA LEU A 100 -1.60 -4.89 1.59
C LEU A 100 -2.61 -6.02 1.65
N GLY A 101 -3.59 -5.88 2.54
CA GLY A 101 -4.72 -6.78 2.65
C GLY A 101 -6.02 -6.02 2.41
N ASN A 102 -7.01 -6.68 1.84
CA ASN A 102 -8.35 -6.13 1.70
C ASN A 102 -9.41 -7.23 1.68
N SER A 103 -10.61 -6.84 2.08
CA SER A 103 -11.77 -7.70 1.90
C SER A 103 -12.16 -7.83 0.43
N ILE A 104 -12.66 -9.02 0.04
CA ILE A 104 -13.16 -9.32 -1.29
C ILE A 104 -14.57 -9.96 -1.21
N ALA A 105 -15.36 -9.82 -2.26
CA ALA A 105 -16.64 -10.51 -2.35
C ALA A 105 -16.42 -12.02 -2.48
N ALA A 106 -17.29 -12.83 -1.85
CA ALA A 106 -17.20 -14.30 -1.88
C ALA A 106 -17.19 -14.86 -3.33
N ALA A 107 -17.91 -14.22 -4.26
CA ALA A 107 -17.89 -14.59 -5.67
C ALA A 107 -16.51 -14.40 -6.33
N ASP A 108 -15.70 -13.45 -5.85
CA ASP A 108 -14.33 -13.21 -6.35
C ASP A 108 -13.35 -14.23 -5.75
N ALA A 109 -13.56 -14.67 -4.51
CA ALA A 109 -12.77 -15.73 -3.88
C ALA A 109 -12.91 -17.08 -4.62
N LEU A 110 -14.07 -17.38 -5.18
CA LEU A 110 -14.30 -18.60 -5.96
C LEU A 110 -13.57 -18.62 -7.30
N LYS A 111 -13.16 -17.45 -7.80
CA LYS A 111 -12.36 -17.33 -9.04
C LYS A 111 -10.87 -17.50 -8.77
N ARG A 112 -10.47 -18.44 -7.91
CA ARG A 112 -9.06 -18.68 -7.50
C ARG A 112 -8.09 -18.82 -8.68
N ASP A 113 -8.58 -19.20 -9.87
CA ASP A 113 -7.79 -19.31 -11.10
C ASP A 113 -7.55 -17.96 -11.82
N PHE A 114 -8.10 -16.87 -11.32
CA PHE A 114 -8.08 -15.57 -12.03
C PHE A 114 -6.67 -15.00 -12.20
N PHE A 115 -5.75 -15.36 -11.32
CA PHE A 115 -4.35 -14.93 -11.41
C PHE A 115 -3.44 -15.95 -12.11
N GLN A 116 -3.92 -17.19 -12.36
CA GLN A 116 -3.14 -18.24 -12.99
C GLN A 116 -3.46 -18.47 -14.48
N SER A 117 -4.61 -18.02 -14.99
CA SER A 117 -4.99 -18.29 -16.38
C SER A 117 -4.36 -17.26 -17.33
N LYS A 118 -3.35 -17.73 -18.07
CA LYS A 118 -2.71 -17.01 -19.20
C LYS A 118 -3.66 -16.77 -20.41
N LYS A 119 -4.97 -17.09 -20.32
CA LYS A 119 -5.85 -17.13 -21.49
C LYS A 119 -6.99 -16.11 -21.57
N ASP A 120 -7.39 -15.45 -20.49
CA ASP A 120 -8.45 -14.42 -20.58
C ASP A 120 -7.88 -13.00 -20.62
N LYS A 121 -7.50 -12.60 -21.84
CA LYS A 121 -6.97 -11.28 -22.18
C LYS A 121 -8.03 -10.17 -22.25
N GLN A 122 -9.23 -10.36 -21.74
CA GLN A 122 -10.29 -9.34 -21.86
C GLN A 122 -11.08 -9.20 -20.57
N LYS A 123 -10.87 -8.11 -19.93
CA LYS A 123 -11.70 -7.24 -19.10
C LYS A 123 -11.14 -6.94 -17.70
N ILE A 124 -10.70 -5.71 -17.58
CA ILE A 124 -10.76 -4.73 -16.48
C ILE A 124 -9.62 -4.73 -15.45
N HIS A 125 -8.96 -5.82 -15.06
CA HIS A 125 -7.88 -5.77 -14.04
C HIS A 125 -6.44 -5.91 -14.59
N GLY A 126 -6.26 -5.92 -15.91
CA GLY A 126 -4.98 -6.25 -16.53
C GLY A 126 -3.90 -5.14 -16.51
N TRP A 127 -4.29 -3.87 -16.45
CA TRP A 127 -3.34 -2.76 -16.62
C TRP A 127 -2.64 -2.37 -15.32
N GLY A 128 -3.36 -2.31 -14.20
CA GLY A 128 -2.80 -1.93 -12.91
C GLY A 128 -1.74 -2.92 -12.42
N MET A 129 -2.04 -4.22 -12.45
CA MET A 129 -1.07 -5.25 -12.04
C MET A 129 0.13 -5.38 -12.97
N LYS A 130 -0.03 -5.11 -14.28
CA LYS A 130 1.10 -5.03 -15.21
C LYS A 130 2.05 -3.88 -14.88
N SER A 131 1.51 -2.74 -14.44
CA SER A 131 2.33 -1.61 -13.98
C SER A 131 3.10 -1.97 -12.71
N VAL A 132 2.46 -2.64 -11.76
CA VAL A 132 3.11 -3.19 -10.56
C VAL A 132 4.25 -4.14 -10.95
N GLU A 133 3.99 -5.11 -11.84
CA GLU A 133 5.00 -6.06 -12.32
C GLU A 133 6.17 -5.39 -13.02
N LYS A 134 5.90 -4.34 -13.81
CA LYS A 134 6.96 -3.57 -14.49
C LYS A 134 7.86 -2.87 -13.46
N VAL A 135 7.29 -2.27 -12.43
CA VAL A 135 8.06 -1.64 -11.36
C VAL A 135 8.88 -2.69 -10.60
N LEU A 136 8.26 -3.80 -10.18
CA LEU A 136 8.97 -4.86 -9.48
C LEU A 136 10.14 -5.39 -10.30
N LYS A 137 9.94 -5.64 -11.59
CA LYS A 137 11.03 -6.08 -12.48
C LYS A 137 12.17 -5.06 -12.60
N LYS A 138 11.86 -3.76 -12.57
CA LYS A 138 12.87 -2.69 -12.67
C LYS A 138 13.76 -2.61 -11.44
N TYR A 139 13.21 -2.93 -10.25
CA TYR A 139 13.90 -2.83 -8.97
C TYR A 139 14.21 -4.21 -8.36
N ASP A 140 14.24 -5.28 -9.16
CA ASP A 140 14.50 -6.65 -8.73
C ASP A 140 13.59 -7.10 -7.56
N GLY A 141 12.39 -6.52 -7.50
CA GLY A 141 11.40 -6.82 -6.48
C GLY A 141 10.63 -8.11 -6.77
N SER A 142 10.03 -8.65 -5.73
CA SER A 142 9.17 -9.83 -5.79
C SER A 142 7.80 -9.56 -5.18
N LYS A 143 6.83 -10.38 -5.56
CA LYS A 143 5.49 -10.36 -4.96
C LYS A 143 4.98 -11.76 -4.72
N GLU A 144 4.25 -11.90 -3.62
CA GLU A 144 3.46 -13.08 -3.29
C GLU A 144 2.05 -12.63 -2.93
N HIS A 145 1.06 -13.47 -3.15
CA HIS A 145 -0.31 -13.16 -2.76
C HIS A 145 -1.03 -14.38 -2.20
N TYR A 146 -2.02 -14.11 -1.37
CA TYR A 146 -2.92 -15.09 -0.77
C TYR A 146 -4.37 -14.67 -0.99
N ILE A 147 -5.22 -15.63 -1.31
CA ILE A 147 -6.67 -15.45 -1.47
C ILE A 147 -7.37 -16.37 -0.49
N GLY A 148 -8.00 -15.78 0.52
CA GLY A 148 -8.90 -16.45 1.46
C GLY A 148 -10.34 -16.45 0.98
N ASP A 149 -11.27 -16.83 1.85
CA ASP A 149 -12.69 -16.89 1.52
C ASP A 149 -13.32 -15.51 1.31
N LYS A 150 -12.85 -14.50 2.04
CA LYS A 150 -13.35 -13.11 1.99
C LYS A 150 -12.22 -12.07 2.04
N GLU A 151 -11.00 -12.50 1.81
CA GLU A 151 -9.83 -11.64 1.89
C GLU A 151 -8.81 -11.91 0.80
N PHE A 152 -8.11 -10.87 0.42
CA PHE A 152 -6.94 -10.90 -0.45
C PHE A 152 -5.78 -10.22 0.27
N GLU A 153 -4.62 -10.83 0.23
CA GLU A 153 -3.38 -10.23 0.72
C GLU A 153 -2.29 -10.29 -0.36
N ILE A 154 -1.52 -9.21 -0.50
CA ILE A 154 -0.32 -9.17 -1.33
C ILE A 154 0.85 -8.71 -0.48
N PHE A 155 1.97 -9.40 -0.66
CA PHE A 155 3.26 -9.10 -0.05
C PHE A 155 4.23 -8.72 -1.16
N ILE A 156 4.89 -7.59 -0.99
CA ILE A 156 5.88 -7.08 -1.94
C ILE A 156 7.17 -6.83 -1.19
N ASN A 157 8.26 -7.30 -1.79
CA ASN A 157 9.62 -7.09 -1.31
C ASN A 157 10.41 -6.43 -2.43
N ILE A 158 11.02 -5.27 -2.14
CA ILE A 158 11.84 -4.55 -3.11
C ILE A 158 13.21 -4.29 -2.48
N PRO A 159 14.31 -4.77 -3.08
CA PRO A 159 15.65 -4.35 -2.69
C PRO A 159 15.80 -2.83 -2.85
N ILE A 160 16.39 -2.19 -1.86
CA ILE A 160 16.66 -0.75 -1.85
C ILE A 160 18.08 -0.52 -1.37
N GLU A 161 18.69 0.59 -1.76
CA GLU A 161 20.03 0.91 -1.31
C GLU A 161 20.08 1.12 0.21
N GLU A 162 21.13 0.61 0.87
CA GLU A 162 21.40 0.92 2.28
C GLU A 162 21.56 2.44 2.44
N ILE A 163 20.95 3.00 3.50
CA ILE A 163 21.24 4.38 3.87
C ILE A 163 22.66 4.40 4.40
N SER A 164 23.63 4.79 3.57
CA SER A 164 24.98 5.04 4.04
C SER A 164 24.92 6.21 5.03
N GLU A 165 25.35 6.01 6.26
CA GLU A 165 25.42 7.04 7.32
C GLU A 165 26.29 8.25 6.92
N ASP A 166 27.10 8.13 5.88
CA ASP A 166 28.05 9.16 5.41
C ASP A 166 27.39 10.41 4.78
N LYS A 167 26.10 10.39 4.43
CA LYS A 167 25.44 11.59 3.87
C LYS A 167 25.02 12.61 4.93
N ASN A 168 24.98 12.25 6.20
CA ASN A 168 24.61 13.19 7.29
C ASN A 168 25.75 14.10 7.76
N ILE A 169 27.02 13.74 7.49
CA ILE A 169 28.17 14.52 7.98
C ILE A 169 28.45 15.76 7.13
N GLN A 170 28.02 15.79 5.88
CA GLN A 170 28.31 16.94 4.98
C GLN A 170 27.34 18.14 5.13
N LEU A 171 26.27 18.03 5.93
CA LEU A 171 25.34 19.16 6.14
C LEU A 171 25.64 19.98 7.40
N GLU A 172 26.49 19.51 8.31
CA GLU A 172 26.88 20.26 9.51
C GLU A 172 28.11 21.17 9.32
N ASP A 173 28.93 20.94 8.28
CA ASP A 173 30.14 21.76 8.00
C ASP A 173 29.88 22.99 7.12
N ARG A 174 28.63 23.37 6.87
CA ARG A 174 28.24 24.55 6.10
C ARG A 174 27.41 25.57 6.89
N LYS A 175 27.74 25.75 8.16
CA LYS A 175 27.24 26.91 8.93
C LYS A 175 28.38 27.84 9.31
#